data_31d42ff5195b7122bca7fa9c8aa1eae3
#
_entry.id   31d42ff5195b7122bca7fa9c8aa1eae3
#
_cell.length_a   1.000
_cell.length_b   1.000
_cell.length_c   1.000
_cell.angle_alpha   90.00
_cell.angle_beta   90.00
_cell.angle_gamma   90.00
#
_symmetry.space_group_name_H-M   'P 1'
#
loop_
_entity.id
_entity.type
_entity.pdbx_description
1 polymer ?
#
loop_
_entity_poly.entity_id
_entity_poly.type
_entity_poly.pdbx_seq_one_letter_code
_entity_poly.pdbx_strand_id
1 'polypeptide(L)'
;MRFFGQPVPVWRPLIAFSVAYCMAQWLVHWSAGPVARYAMLAAMSAVLFFAMTLNVIYGLRTFAKDFYGEMIFFAFVIGGICVLNALKFLKIMDSGLEALHMESRFQMVFYIYMSTLATVLPPSIVWLVLRRLTDDLRTMAARDPMTHLLNRRGISEAMQLYFNSRNAAPTCLLLMDVDHFKRINDTHGHQAGDEVLRHVAALLRATVRHGDLTGRIGGEEFVVICLETDTRGATQLAERLRTGIASQAVSVAGSSHPLRCTVTIGISPPFHGTHDMEEALRQADTALYRGKAAGRNRIETASSSPGISDQDARVAMVYL
;
A
#
# COMPACT_ATOMS: atom_id res chain seq x y z
N MET A 1 -18.00 -7.43 -7.25
CA MET A 1 -16.98 -7.35 -6.18
C MET A 1 -16.01 -8.51 -6.33
N ARG A 2 -14.74 -8.26 -6.60
CA ARG A 2 -13.71 -9.29 -6.67
C ARG A 2 -13.04 -9.39 -5.29
N PHE A 3 -13.57 -10.21 -4.41
CA PHE A 3 -12.79 -10.71 -3.28
C PHE A 3 -11.87 -11.83 -3.82
N PHE A 4 -10.57 -11.69 -3.66
CA PHE A 4 -9.56 -12.68 -4.11
C PHE A 4 -9.52 -12.97 -5.62
N GLY A 5 -9.84 -11.99 -6.47
CA GLY A 5 -9.64 -12.10 -7.92
C GLY A 5 -10.66 -12.94 -8.70
N GLN A 6 -11.69 -13.46 -8.06
CA GLN A 6 -12.72 -14.27 -8.72
C GLN A 6 -14.07 -13.52 -8.83
N PRO A 7 -14.67 -13.39 -10.01
CA PRO A 7 -16.00 -12.84 -10.18
C PRO A 7 -17.02 -13.98 -10.03
N VAL A 8 -17.54 -14.22 -8.82
CA VAL A 8 -18.62 -15.21 -8.67
C VAL A 8 -19.79 -14.57 -7.94
N PRO A 9 -21.03 -14.63 -8.45
CA PRO A 9 -22.22 -14.34 -7.69
C PRO A 9 -22.44 -15.48 -6.69
N VAL A 10 -21.74 -15.43 -5.54
CA VAL A 10 -21.74 -16.49 -4.49
C VAL A 10 -23.09 -16.61 -3.78
N TRP A 11 -24.00 -15.65 -3.97
CA TRP A 11 -25.28 -15.63 -3.23
C TRP A 11 -26.25 -16.73 -3.63
N ARG A 12 -26.29 -17.11 -4.92
CA ARG A 12 -27.21 -18.19 -5.40
C ARG A 12 -26.85 -19.55 -4.80
N PRO A 13 -25.61 -20.06 -4.89
CA PRO A 13 -25.25 -21.32 -4.25
C PRO A 13 -25.36 -21.26 -2.73
N LEU A 14 -25.10 -20.10 -2.09
CA LEU A 14 -25.28 -19.94 -0.64
C LEU A 14 -26.74 -20.08 -0.22
N ILE A 15 -27.68 -19.44 -0.93
CA ILE A 15 -29.12 -19.58 -0.65
C ILE A 15 -29.55 -21.04 -0.86
N ALA A 16 -29.18 -21.64 -1.98
CA ALA A 16 -29.53 -23.04 -2.27
C ALA A 16 -29.01 -23.99 -1.17
N PHE A 17 -27.75 -23.80 -0.74
CA PHE A 17 -27.16 -24.55 0.36
C PHE A 17 -27.91 -24.34 1.68
N SER A 18 -28.25 -23.10 2.02
CA SER A 18 -28.97 -22.76 3.26
C SER A 18 -30.36 -23.41 3.29
N VAL A 19 -31.10 -23.35 2.18
CA VAL A 19 -32.42 -23.98 2.08
C VAL A 19 -32.31 -25.51 2.20
N ALA A 20 -31.39 -26.13 1.45
CA ALA A 20 -31.16 -27.57 1.52
C ALA A 20 -30.75 -28.03 2.93
N TYR A 21 -29.91 -27.25 3.60
CA TYR A 21 -29.48 -27.51 4.97
C TYR A 21 -30.64 -27.41 5.98
N CYS A 22 -31.50 -26.40 5.89
CA CYS A 22 -32.67 -26.27 6.75
C CYS A 22 -33.67 -27.44 6.55
N MET A 23 -33.86 -27.85 5.30
CA MET A 23 -34.71 -29.03 5.01
C MET A 23 -34.11 -30.32 5.56
N ALA A 24 -32.79 -30.51 5.42
CA ALA A 24 -32.10 -31.68 5.99
C ALA A 24 -32.19 -31.69 7.54
N GLN A 25 -32.04 -30.56 8.19
CA GLN A 25 -32.22 -30.42 9.65
C GLN A 25 -33.63 -30.82 10.11
N TRP A 26 -34.64 -30.39 9.36
CA TRP A 26 -36.02 -30.74 9.63
C TRP A 26 -36.29 -32.26 9.43
N LEU A 27 -35.83 -32.83 8.33
CA LEU A 27 -35.98 -34.26 8.03
C LEU A 27 -35.27 -35.13 9.08
N VAL A 28 -34.04 -34.82 9.47
CA VAL A 28 -33.28 -35.55 10.49
C VAL A 28 -33.98 -35.47 11.86
N HIS A 29 -34.55 -34.31 12.20
CA HIS A 29 -35.32 -34.21 13.46
C HIS A 29 -36.47 -35.22 13.53
N TRP A 30 -37.21 -35.36 12.43
CA TRP A 30 -38.34 -36.28 12.36
C TRP A 30 -37.95 -37.78 12.26
N SER A 31 -36.89 -38.09 11.54
CA SER A 31 -36.48 -39.46 11.27
C SER A 31 -35.57 -40.07 12.36
N ALA A 32 -34.63 -39.26 12.92
CA ALA A 32 -33.61 -39.71 13.83
C ALA A 32 -33.61 -39.01 15.21
N GLY A 33 -34.52 -38.09 15.41
CA GLY A 33 -34.73 -37.40 16.68
C GLY A 33 -33.77 -36.21 16.94
N PRO A 34 -33.93 -35.55 18.10
CA PRO A 34 -33.21 -34.30 18.39
C PRO A 34 -31.71 -34.48 18.58
N VAL A 35 -31.24 -35.63 19.10
CA VAL A 35 -29.81 -35.89 19.28
C VAL A 35 -29.09 -35.87 17.92
N ALA A 36 -29.62 -36.60 16.93
CA ALA A 36 -29.04 -36.65 15.59
C ALA A 36 -29.05 -35.28 14.91
N ARG A 37 -30.08 -34.49 15.11
CA ARG A 37 -30.16 -33.10 14.60
C ARG A 37 -29.05 -32.23 15.17
N TYR A 38 -28.84 -32.21 16.47
CA TYR A 38 -27.79 -31.39 17.11
C TYR A 38 -26.37 -31.90 16.75
N ALA A 39 -26.19 -33.22 16.64
CA ALA A 39 -24.95 -33.80 16.14
C ALA A 39 -24.64 -33.36 14.69
N MET A 40 -25.64 -33.44 13.79
CA MET A 40 -25.49 -32.94 12.42
C MET A 40 -25.17 -31.46 12.35
N LEU A 41 -25.80 -30.63 13.17
CA LEU A 41 -25.52 -29.19 13.26
C LEU A 41 -24.05 -28.93 13.67
N ALA A 42 -23.57 -29.63 14.71
CA ALA A 42 -22.20 -29.47 15.18
C ALA A 42 -21.17 -29.96 14.14
N ALA A 43 -21.42 -31.09 13.50
CA ALA A 43 -20.55 -31.65 12.46
C ALA A 43 -20.44 -30.71 11.23
N MET A 44 -21.59 -30.27 10.70
CA MET A 44 -21.61 -29.37 9.56
C MET A 44 -20.97 -28.03 9.88
N SER A 45 -21.20 -27.47 11.06
CA SER A 45 -20.52 -26.26 11.51
C SER A 45 -19.00 -26.43 11.56
N ALA A 46 -18.52 -27.56 12.10
CA ALA A 46 -17.08 -27.88 12.13
C ALA A 46 -16.49 -27.93 10.72
N VAL A 47 -17.14 -28.61 9.77
CA VAL A 47 -16.68 -28.72 8.37
C VAL A 47 -16.65 -27.33 7.69
N LEU A 48 -17.69 -26.52 7.88
CA LEU A 48 -17.76 -25.17 7.29
C LEU A 48 -16.65 -24.26 7.84
N PHE A 49 -16.45 -24.24 9.16
CA PHE A 49 -15.39 -23.43 9.76
C PHE A 49 -13.99 -23.96 9.42
N PHE A 50 -13.83 -25.26 9.23
CA PHE A 50 -12.59 -25.84 8.71
C PHE A 50 -12.29 -25.35 7.29
N ALA A 51 -13.27 -25.42 6.39
CA ALA A 51 -13.13 -24.91 5.03
C ALA A 51 -12.83 -23.39 5.01
N MET A 52 -13.48 -22.62 5.88
CA MET A 52 -13.20 -21.18 6.03
C MET A 52 -11.76 -20.95 6.51
N THR A 53 -11.28 -21.69 7.49
CA THR A 53 -9.90 -21.59 7.99
C THR A 53 -8.88 -21.89 6.88
N LEU A 54 -9.12 -22.95 6.10
CA LEU A 54 -8.26 -23.28 4.94
C LEU A 54 -8.25 -22.16 3.90
N ASN A 55 -9.41 -21.57 3.58
CA ASN A 55 -9.49 -20.45 2.65
C ASN A 55 -8.74 -19.21 3.16
N VAL A 56 -8.80 -18.90 4.46
CA VAL A 56 -8.03 -17.82 5.06
C VAL A 56 -6.54 -18.09 4.96
N ILE A 57 -6.09 -19.30 5.28
CA ILE A 57 -4.67 -19.72 5.17
C ILE A 57 -4.20 -19.68 3.71
N TYR A 58 -5.03 -20.09 2.76
CA TYR A 58 -4.72 -20.00 1.33
C TYR A 58 -4.60 -18.53 0.87
N GLY A 59 -5.52 -17.67 1.34
CA GLY A 59 -5.48 -16.23 1.10
C GLY A 59 -4.20 -15.55 1.60
N LEU A 60 -3.67 -16.00 2.76
CA LEU A 60 -2.38 -15.55 3.30
C LEU A 60 -1.22 -15.75 2.31
N ARG A 61 -1.20 -16.90 1.63
CA ARG A 61 -0.10 -17.27 0.73
C ARG A 61 -0.15 -16.57 -0.62
N THR A 62 -1.36 -16.18 -1.08
CA THR A 62 -1.57 -15.73 -2.46
C THR A 62 -1.85 -14.22 -2.60
N PHE A 63 -2.56 -13.59 -1.67
CA PHE A 63 -3.12 -12.25 -1.90
C PHE A 63 -2.92 -11.23 -0.78
N ALA A 64 -2.49 -11.64 0.41
CA ALA A 64 -2.58 -10.79 1.60
C ALA A 64 -1.24 -10.61 2.32
N LYS A 65 -0.14 -10.34 1.58
CA LYS A 65 1.18 -10.11 2.20
C LYS A 65 1.17 -8.91 3.15
N ASP A 66 0.39 -7.88 2.82
CA ASP A 66 0.30 -6.63 3.62
C ASP A 66 -0.60 -6.76 4.86
N PHE A 67 -1.40 -7.84 4.97
CA PHE A 67 -2.35 -8.09 6.06
C PHE A 67 -2.07 -9.42 6.78
N TYR A 68 -0.81 -9.83 6.81
CA TYR A 68 -0.41 -11.14 7.33
C TYR A 68 -0.83 -11.35 8.79
N GLY A 69 -0.67 -10.34 9.65
CA GLY A 69 -1.04 -10.40 11.07
C GLY A 69 -2.54 -10.57 11.29
N GLU A 70 -3.33 -9.78 10.61
CA GLU A 70 -4.80 -9.82 10.68
C GLU A 70 -5.36 -11.14 10.18
N MET A 71 -4.82 -11.65 9.09
CA MET A 71 -5.25 -12.93 8.53
C MET A 71 -4.88 -14.12 9.42
N ILE A 72 -3.72 -14.10 10.09
CA ILE A 72 -3.37 -15.12 11.11
C ILE A 72 -4.35 -15.06 12.28
N PHE A 73 -4.68 -13.86 12.77
CA PHE A 73 -5.67 -13.69 13.81
C PHE A 73 -7.02 -14.31 13.43
N PHE A 74 -7.52 -14.02 12.22
CA PHE A 74 -8.77 -14.60 11.72
C PHE A 74 -8.67 -16.13 11.58
N ALA A 75 -7.56 -16.66 11.07
CA ALA A 75 -7.35 -18.10 10.96
C ALA A 75 -7.39 -18.80 12.33
N PHE A 76 -6.76 -18.20 13.34
CA PHE A 76 -6.76 -18.70 14.71
C PHE A 76 -8.16 -18.68 15.33
N VAL A 77 -8.88 -17.57 15.18
CA VAL A 77 -10.23 -17.40 15.73
C VAL A 77 -11.23 -18.35 15.04
N ILE A 78 -11.20 -18.44 13.71
CA ILE A 78 -12.07 -19.34 12.96
C ILE A 78 -11.71 -20.82 13.22
N GLY A 79 -10.43 -21.13 13.32
CA GLY A 79 -9.95 -22.47 13.66
C GLY A 79 -10.38 -22.94 15.06
N GLY A 80 -10.37 -22.02 16.03
CA GLY A 80 -10.83 -22.31 17.39
C GLY A 80 -12.32 -22.72 17.44
N ILE A 81 -13.19 -22.05 16.67
CA ILE A 81 -14.60 -22.44 16.62
C ILE A 81 -14.81 -23.77 15.88
N CYS A 82 -13.97 -24.07 14.88
CA CYS A 82 -13.96 -25.40 14.24
C CYS A 82 -13.70 -26.51 15.27
N VAL A 83 -12.66 -26.35 16.09
CA VAL A 83 -12.32 -27.31 17.15
C VAL A 83 -13.44 -27.46 18.17
N LEU A 84 -14.01 -26.33 18.63
CA LEU A 84 -15.12 -26.37 19.60
C LEU A 84 -16.38 -27.09 19.06
N ASN A 85 -16.71 -26.88 17.79
CA ASN A 85 -17.83 -27.61 17.16
C ASN A 85 -17.53 -29.09 16.96
N ALA A 86 -16.30 -29.48 16.61
CA ALA A 86 -15.90 -30.88 16.55
C ALA A 86 -15.98 -31.57 17.92
N LEU A 87 -15.50 -30.90 18.99
CA LEU A 87 -15.62 -31.40 20.37
C LEU A 87 -17.09 -31.49 20.81
N LYS A 88 -17.92 -30.53 20.42
CA LYS A 88 -19.36 -30.56 20.69
C LYS A 88 -20.02 -31.74 20.02
N PHE A 89 -19.68 -32.02 18.75
CA PHE A 89 -20.18 -33.23 18.06
C PHE A 89 -19.81 -34.49 18.80
N LEU A 90 -18.54 -34.68 19.19
CA LEU A 90 -18.09 -35.88 19.90
C LEU A 90 -18.82 -36.06 21.25
N LYS A 91 -19.01 -34.96 21.99
CA LYS A 91 -19.77 -35.01 23.26
C LYS A 91 -21.24 -35.38 23.08
N ILE A 92 -21.90 -34.87 22.03
CA ILE A 92 -23.29 -35.24 21.73
C ILE A 92 -23.39 -36.73 21.37
N MET A 93 -22.40 -37.27 20.65
CA MET A 93 -22.36 -38.70 20.31
C MET A 93 -22.13 -39.60 21.52
N ASP A 94 -21.38 -39.11 22.51
CA ASP A 94 -21.06 -39.85 23.75
C ASP A 94 -22.19 -39.74 24.80
N SER A 95 -22.67 -38.55 25.10
CA SER A 95 -23.55 -38.27 26.24
C SER A 95 -24.97 -37.78 25.80
N GLY A 96 -25.26 -37.79 24.52
CA GLY A 96 -26.55 -37.36 23.96
C GLY A 96 -26.88 -35.91 24.29
N LEU A 97 -28.15 -35.62 24.68
CA LEU A 97 -28.61 -34.27 25.01
C LEU A 97 -28.04 -33.75 26.33
N GLU A 98 -27.52 -34.59 27.20
CA GLU A 98 -26.88 -34.14 28.44
C GLU A 98 -25.65 -33.29 28.16
N ALA A 99 -24.98 -33.49 27.04
CA ALA A 99 -23.88 -32.66 26.58
C ALA A 99 -24.29 -31.18 26.34
N LEU A 100 -25.55 -30.88 26.19
CA LEU A 100 -26.10 -29.54 25.90
C LEU A 100 -26.56 -28.80 27.15
N HIS A 101 -26.44 -29.40 28.35
CA HIS A 101 -26.78 -28.71 29.59
C HIS A 101 -25.93 -27.46 29.79
N MET A 102 -26.59 -26.32 30.05
CA MET A 102 -25.98 -25.00 30.20
C MET A 102 -24.97 -24.91 31.35
N GLU A 103 -25.13 -25.73 32.35
CA GLU A 103 -24.26 -25.78 33.56
C GLU A 103 -22.93 -26.52 33.31
N SER A 104 -22.77 -27.19 32.16
CA SER A 104 -21.52 -27.85 31.87
C SER A 104 -20.43 -26.83 31.56
N ARG A 105 -19.22 -27.02 32.15
CA ARG A 105 -18.05 -26.14 31.87
C ARG A 105 -17.76 -26.00 30.39
N PHE A 106 -17.94 -27.06 29.62
CA PHE A 106 -17.76 -27.04 28.17
C PHE A 106 -18.74 -26.09 27.48
N GLN A 107 -20.02 -26.16 27.85
CA GLN A 107 -21.06 -25.35 27.24
C GLN A 107 -20.86 -23.86 27.58
N MET A 108 -20.45 -23.56 28.81
CA MET A 108 -20.09 -22.19 29.22
C MET A 108 -18.93 -21.64 28.38
N VAL A 109 -17.85 -22.39 28.22
CA VAL A 109 -16.71 -21.99 27.36
C VAL A 109 -17.15 -21.80 25.91
N PHE A 110 -17.98 -22.71 25.39
CA PHE A 110 -18.50 -22.61 24.02
C PHE A 110 -19.31 -21.32 23.82
N TYR A 111 -20.21 -20.99 24.74
CA TYR A 111 -21.02 -19.76 24.62
C TYR A 111 -20.21 -18.50 24.81
N ILE A 112 -19.26 -18.45 25.74
CA ILE A 112 -18.35 -17.30 25.90
C ILE A 112 -17.57 -17.08 24.62
N TYR A 113 -17.01 -18.15 24.05
CA TYR A 113 -16.26 -18.06 22.80
C TYR A 113 -17.14 -17.58 21.65
N MET A 114 -18.35 -18.13 21.49
CA MET A 114 -19.30 -17.71 20.46
C MET A 114 -19.74 -16.25 20.62
N SER A 115 -20.03 -15.81 21.85
CA SER A 115 -20.39 -14.43 22.15
C SER A 115 -19.25 -13.47 21.80
N THR A 116 -18.03 -13.80 22.21
CA THR A 116 -16.83 -13.02 21.89
C THR A 116 -16.63 -12.94 20.37
N LEU A 117 -16.78 -14.06 19.67
CA LEU A 117 -16.67 -14.10 18.21
C LEU A 117 -17.73 -13.22 17.54
N ALA A 118 -18.97 -13.32 17.96
CA ALA A 118 -20.07 -12.51 17.40
C ALA A 118 -19.88 -11.00 17.63
N THR A 119 -19.18 -10.63 18.70
CA THR A 119 -18.90 -9.23 19.06
C THR A 119 -17.67 -8.69 18.34
N VAL A 120 -16.62 -9.50 18.17
CA VAL A 120 -15.31 -9.05 17.66
C VAL A 120 -15.20 -9.17 16.14
N LEU A 121 -15.70 -10.27 15.54
CA LEU A 121 -15.52 -10.52 14.11
C LEU A 121 -16.16 -9.47 13.20
N PRO A 122 -17.44 -9.07 13.36
CA PRO A 122 -18.05 -8.11 12.44
C PRO A 122 -17.34 -6.75 12.40
N PRO A 123 -17.02 -6.10 13.55
CA PRO A 123 -16.27 -4.84 13.54
C PRO A 123 -14.89 -4.99 12.93
N SER A 124 -14.19 -6.11 13.19
CA SER A 124 -12.86 -6.36 12.63
C SER A 124 -12.87 -6.49 11.11
N ILE A 125 -13.89 -7.18 10.56
CA ILE A 125 -14.06 -7.28 9.10
C ILE A 125 -14.40 -5.92 8.50
N VAL A 126 -15.30 -5.16 9.11
CA VAL A 126 -15.67 -3.81 8.66
C VAL A 126 -14.43 -2.91 8.66
N TRP A 127 -13.64 -2.93 9.74
CA TRP A 127 -12.40 -2.15 9.83
C TRP A 127 -11.39 -2.53 8.73
N LEU A 128 -11.20 -3.82 8.46
CA LEU A 128 -10.30 -4.30 7.41
C LEU A 128 -10.75 -3.83 6.01
N VAL A 129 -12.07 -3.90 5.73
CA VAL A 129 -12.64 -3.43 4.47
C VAL A 129 -12.49 -1.91 4.32
N LEU A 130 -12.78 -1.15 5.38
CA LEU A 130 -12.63 0.31 5.37
C LEU A 130 -11.17 0.72 5.17
N ARG A 131 -10.23 0.08 5.86
CA ARG A 131 -8.80 0.32 5.68
C ARG A 131 -8.38 0.08 4.22
N ARG A 132 -8.78 -1.05 3.64
CA ARG A 132 -8.47 -1.36 2.25
C ARG A 132 -9.07 -0.33 1.27
N LEU A 133 -10.33 0.04 1.45
CA LEU A 133 -10.98 1.07 0.62
C LEU A 133 -10.27 2.42 0.74
N THR A 134 -9.84 2.78 1.94
CA THR A 134 -9.07 4.02 2.16
C THR A 134 -7.71 3.98 1.46
N ASP A 135 -7.01 2.84 1.51
CA ASP A 135 -5.72 2.68 0.82
C ASP A 135 -5.91 2.66 -0.70
N ASP A 136 -6.96 2.00 -1.22
CA ASP A 136 -7.33 2.05 -2.64
C ASP A 136 -7.65 3.50 -3.09
N LEU A 137 -8.41 4.26 -2.31
CA LEU A 137 -8.67 5.68 -2.59
C LEU A 137 -7.41 6.55 -2.57
N ARG A 138 -6.51 6.33 -1.61
CA ARG A 138 -5.22 7.01 -1.54
C ARG A 138 -4.35 6.70 -2.76
N THR A 139 -4.35 5.44 -3.22
CA THR A 139 -3.61 5.05 -4.43
C THR A 139 -4.25 5.58 -5.72
N MET A 140 -5.55 5.85 -5.73
CA MET A 140 -6.23 6.48 -6.87
C MET A 140 -5.95 7.99 -6.98
N ALA A 141 -5.53 8.66 -5.92
CA ALA A 141 -5.15 10.05 -5.98
C ALA A 141 -3.87 10.21 -6.84
N ALA A 142 -3.91 11.07 -7.87
CA ALA A 142 -2.76 11.35 -8.73
C ALA A 142 -1.81 12.41 -8.16
N ARG A 143 -2.17 13.03 -7.02
CA ARG A 143 -1.41 14.13 -6.40
C ARG A 143 -1.01 13.81 -4.97
N ASP A 144 0.13 14.33 -4.57
CA ASP A 144 0.59 14.33 -3.18
C ASP A 144 -0.25 15.30 -2.35
N PRO A 145 -0.84 14.87 -1.23
CA PRO A 145 -1.77 15.69 -0.45
C PRO A 145 -1.09 16.88 0.25
N MET A 146 0.20 16.80 0.53
CA MET A 146 0.94 17.87 1.21
C MET A 146 1.39 18.96 0.26
N THR A 147 1.95 18.56 -0.88
CA THR A 147 2.57 19.49 -1.85
C THR A 147 1.67 19.82 -3.03
N HIS A 148 0.59 19.08 -3.26
CA HIS A 148 -0.30 19.14 -4.42
C HIS A 148 0.38 18.94 -5.79
N LEU A 149 1.66 18.52 -5.80
CA LEU A 149 2.34 18.06 -7.00
C LEU A 149 1.80 16.66 -7.39
N LEU A 150 2.14 16.20 -8.58
CA LEU A 150 1.85 14.81 -8.94
C LEU A 150 2.60 13.87 -7.98
N ASN A 151 1.98 12.78 -7.60
CA ASN A 151 2.68 11.68 -6.93
C ASN A 151 3.33 10.75 -7.97
N ARG A 152 4.04 9.71 -7.54
CA ARG A 152 4.69 8.73 -8.43
C ARG A 152 3.73 8.20 -9.49
N ARG A 153 2.52 7.86 -9.09
CA ARG A 153 1.48 7.35 -10.01
C ARG A 153 1.02 8.42 -10.99
N GLY A 154 0.75 9.63 -10.52
CA GLY A 154 0.34 10.76 -11.36
C GLY A 154 1.38 11.11 -12.42
N ILE A 155 2.68 11.04 -12.08
CA ILE A 155 3.77 11.20 -13.06
C ILE A 155 3.72 10.07 -14.10
N SER A 156 3.60 8.82 -13.69
CA SER A 156 3.56 7.68 -14.61
C SER A 156 2.37 7.77 -15.57
N GLU A 157 1.18 8.08 -15.06
CA GLU A 157 -0.04 8.24 -15.88
C GLU A 157 0.08 9.41 -16.88
N ALA A 158 0.60 10.56 -16.41
CA ALA A 158 0.80 11.73 -17.28
C ALA A 158 1.83 11.45 -18.40
N MET A 159 2.90 10.73 -18.08
CA MET A 159 3.91 10.32 -19.06
C MET A 159 3.34 9.35 -20.11
N GLN A 160 2.54 8.36 -19.68
CA GLN A 160 1.87 7.44 -20.60
C GLN A 160 0.96 8.21 -21.56
N LEU A 161 0.17 9.15 -21.07
CA LEU A 161 -0.69 9.98 -21.90
C LEU A 161 0.10 10.82 -22.90
N TYR A 162 1.22 11.42 -22.46
CA TYR A 162 2.06 12.25 -23.32
C TYR A 162 2.66 11.44 -24.47
N PHE A 163 3.32 10.32 -24.16
CA PHE A 163 3.98 9.51 -25.20
C PHE A 163 2.99 8.76 -26.12
N ASN A 164 1.79 8.46 -25.66
CA ASN A 164 0.74 7.87 -26.49
C ASN A 164 0.13 8.90 -27.48
N SER A 165 0.23 10.19 -27.20
CA SER A 165 -0.41 11.25 -27.99
C SER A 165 0.51 11.97 -28.96
N ARG A 166 1.82 11.80 -28.88
CA ARG A 166 2.82 12.56 -29.69
C ARG A 166 3.98 11.68 -30.14
N ASN A 167 4.56 12.04 -31.31
CA ASN A 167 5.87 11.53 -31.70
C ASN A 167 6.93 11.97 -30.68
N ALA A 168 7.80 11.04 -30.32
CA ALA A 168 8.77 11.13 -29.26
C ALA A 168 9.77 12.29 -29.45
N ALA A 169 9.47 13.45 -28.89
CA ALA A 169 10.45 14.51 -28.69
C ALA A 169 11.37 14.16 -27.50
N PRO A 170 12.64 14.62 -27.52
CA PRO A 170 13.58 14.35 -26.42
C PRO A 170 13.02 14.89 -25.11
N THR A 171 13.02 14.05 -24.09
CA THR A 171 12.52 14.35 -22.74
C THR A 171 13.63 14.07 -21.75
N CYS A 172 13.88 14.97 -20.81
CA CYS A 172 14.83 14.75 -19.71
C CYS A 172 14.13 14.66 -18.37
N LEU A 173 14.68 13.87 -17.47
CA LEU A 173 14.20 13.74 -16.09
C LEU A 173 15.22 14.36 -15.12
N LEU A 174 14.75 15.24 -14.23
CA LEU A 174 15.48 15.75 -13.09
C LEU A 174 14.97 15.02 -11.86
N LEU A 175 15.84 14.34 -11.15
CA LEU A 175 15.58 13.79 -9.82
C LEU A 175 16.24 14.69 -8.79
N MET A 176 15.47 15.18 -7.84
CA MET A 176 15.90 16.17 -6.85
C MET A 176 15.63 15.66 -5.43
N ASP A 177 16.56 15.91 -4.53
CA ASP A 177 16.44 15.55 -3.11
C ASP A 177 16.85 16.74 -2.23
N VAL A 178 16.11 16.95 -1.13
CA VAL A 178 16.38 18.04 -0.19
C VAL A 178 17.56 17.66 0.72
N ASP A 179 18.64 18.43 0.59
CA ASP A 179 19.86 18.16 1.32
C ASP A 179 19.67 18.22 2.83
N HIS A 180 20.15 17.18 3.53
CA HIS A 180 20.09 17.08 4.99
C HIS A 180 18.68 17.16 5.59
N PHE A 181 17.65 16.72 4.88
CA PHE A 181 16.26 16.81 5.31
C PHE A 181 16.01 16.14 6.68
N LYS A 182 16.61 14.97 6.91
CA LYS A 182 16.54 14.31 8.21
C LYS A 182 17.06 15.21 9.34
N ARG A 183 18.18 15.92 9.13
CA ARG A 183 18.73 16.85 10.13
C ARG A 183 17.78 18.03 10.37
N ILE A 184 17.08 18.51 9.35
CA ILE A 184 16.06 19.56 9.50
C ILE A 184 14.95 19.06 10.42
N ASN A 185 14.42 17.85 10.18
CA ASN A 185 13.41 17.24 11.05
C ASN A 185 13.89 17.02 12.48
N ASP A 186 15.10 16.48 12.64
CA ASP A 186 15.66 16.17 13.95
C ASP A 186 15.95 17.44 14.78
N THR A 187 16.28 18.57 14.10
CA THR A 187 16.63 19.82 14.78
C THR A 187 15.42 20.75 15.01
N HIS A 188 14.50 20.81 14.05
CA HIS A 188 13.39 21.79 14.02
C HIS A 188 11.99 21.16 14.09
N GLY A 189 11.93 19.82 14.16
CA GLY A 189 10.68 19.07 14.19
C GLY A 189 10.07 18.82 12.81
N HIS A 190 9.18 17.85 12.73
CA HIS A 190 8.54 17.43 11.46
C HIS A 190 7.72 18.54 10.81
N GLN A 191 7.12 19.44 11.58
CA GLN A 191 6.38 20.57 11.03
C GLN A 191 7.27 21.50 10.21
N ALA A 192 8.52 21.73 10.66
CA ALA A 192 9.50 22.52 9.91
C ALA A 192 9.90 21.81 8.60
N GLY A 193 10.09 20.50 8.63
CA GLY A 193 10.32 19.70 7.42
C GLY A 193 9.16 19.80 6.43
N ASP A 194 7.93 19.74 6.91
CA ASP A 194 6.74 19.90 6.07
C ASP A 194 6.69 21.26 5.39
N GLU A 195 7.04 22.36 6.10
CA GLU A 195 7.12 23.70 5.51
C GLU A 195 8.23 23.79 4.45
N VAL A 196 9.38 23.15 4.67
CA VAL A 196 10.44 23.05 3.65
C VAL A 196 9.94 22.35 2.40
N LEU A 197 9.25 21.22 2.54
CA LEU A 197 8.70 20.48 1.39
C LEU A 197 7.64 21.29 0.63
N ARG A 198 6.77 22.00 1.33
CA ARG A 198 5.78 22.91 0.71
C ARG A 198 6.46 24.06 -0.03
N HIS A 199 7.52 24.63 0.55
CA HIS A 199 8.30 25.68 -0.05
C HIS A 199 8.99 25.22 -1.36
N VAL A 200 9.67 24.07 -1.33
CA VAL A 200 10.28 23.47 -2.54
C VAL A 200 9.21 23.24 -3.61
N ALA A 201 8.06 22.67 -3.24
CA ALA A 201 6.97 22.44 -4.18
C ALA A 201 6.40 23.74 -4.78
N ALA A 202 6.32 24.80 -4.00
CA ALA A 202 5.88 26.12 -4.48
C ALA A 202 6.88 26.69 -5.50
N LEU A 203 8.19 26.60 -5.23
CA LEU A 203 9.24 27.01 -6.16
C LEU A 203 9.23 26.20 -7.45
N LEU A 204 9.03 24.88 -7.36
CA LEU A 204 8.88 24.03 -8.56
C LEU A 204 7.74 24.54 -9.43
N ARG A 205 6.55 24.77 -8.86
CA ARG A 205 5.39 25.28 -9.61
C ARG A 205 5.63 26.66 -10.23
N ALA A 206 6.37 27.53 -9.55
CA ALA A 206 6.65 28.87 -10.03
C ALA A 206 7.73 28.92 -11.12
N THR A 207 8.68 27.96 -11.11
CA THR A 207 9.88 27.99 -11.96
C THR A 207 9.73 27.11 -13.20
N VAL A 208 9.01 25.97 -13.07
CA VAL A 208 8.81 24.99 -14.14
C VAL A 208 7.71 25.49 -15.07
N ARG A 209 7.90 25.36 -16.39
CA ARG A 209 6.91 25.82 -17.38
C ARG A 209 5.66 24.93 -17.36
N HIS A 210 4.54 25.47 -17.84
CA HIS A 210 3.23 24.81 -17.80
C HIS A 210 3.17 23.45 -18.55
N GLY A 211 4.03 23.23 -19.52
CA GLY A 211 4.08 21.97 -20.29
C GLY A 211 4.82 20.83 -19.60
N ASP A 212 5.70 21.13 -18.65
CA ASP A 212 6.50 20.14 -17.93
C ASP A 212 5.73 19.55 -16.74
N LEU A 213 6.14 18.33 -16.29
CA LEU A 213 5.49 17.67 -15.17
C LEU A 213 6.33 17.82 -13.90
N THR A 214 5.69 18.07 -12.78
CA THR A 214 6.35 18.16 -11.48
C THR A 214 5.70 17.21 -10.49
N GLY A 215 6.51 16.43 -9.78
CA GLY A 215 6.01 15.43 -8.83
C GLY A 215 6.84 15.31 -7.57
N ARG A 216 6.24 14.75 -6.54
CA ARG A 216 6.90 14.26 -5.34
C ARG A 216 6.77 12.74 -5.32
N ILE A 217 7.90 12.03 -5.38
CA ILE A 217 7.93 10.57 -5.55
C ILE A 217 8.38 9.82 -4.30
N GLY A 218 8.92 10.53 -3.33
CA GLY A 218 9.40 10.00 -2.04
C GLY A 218 9.19 10.99 -0.90
N GLY A 219 9.74 10.69 0.26
CA GLY A 219 9.64 11.55 1.44
C GLY A 219 10.16 12.97 1.20
N GLU A 220 11.38 13.08 0.69
CA GLU A 220 12.10 14.33 0.42
C GLU A 220 12.52 14.46 -1.07
N GLU A 221 12.01 13.55 -1.92
CA GLU A 221 12.38 13.43 -3.31
C GLU A 221 11.33 14.02 -4.24
N PHE A 222 11.79 14.87 -5.14
CA PHE A 222 10.98 15.49 -6.18
C PHE A 222 11.48 15.09 -7.56
N VAL A 223 10.58 15.09 -8.53
CA VAL A 223 10.90 14.84 -9.93
C VAL A 223 10.34 15.96 -10.81
N VAL A 224 11.12 16.35 -11.81
CA VAL A 224 10.67 17.23 -12.89
C VAL A 224 10.91 16.51 -14.21
N ILE A 225 9.86 16.40 -15.02
CA ILE A 225 9.95 15.86 -16.36
C ILE A 225 9.92 17.04 -17.34
N CYS A 226 11.04 17.29 -17.97
CA CYS A 226 11.22 18.34 -18.96
C CYS A 226 10.87 17.78 -20.34
N LEU A 227 9.64 18.00 -20.78
CA LEU A 227 9.16 17.53 -22.08
C LEU A 227 9.82 18.36 -23.19
N GLU A 228 10.03 17.77 -24.38
CA GLU A 228 10.60 18.46 -25.55
C GLU A 228 11.86 19.30 -25.15
N THR A 229 12.78 18.67 -24.41
CA THR A 229 13.93 19.37 -23.82
C THR A 229 15.15 18.47 -23.86
N ASP A 230 16.27 19.04 -24.34
CA ASP A 230 17.58 18.40 -24.35
C ASP A 230 18.30 18.54 -22.99
N THR A 231 19.46 17.89 -22.87
CA THR A 231 20.28 17.95 -21.64
C THR A 231 20.67 19.37 -21.26
N ARG A 232 20.92 20.26 -22.24
CA ARG A 232 21.32 21.65 -21.98
C ARG A 232 20.16 22.44 -21.36
N GLY A 233 18.95 22.33 -21.92
CA GLY A 233 17.75 22.96 -21.39
C GLY A 233 17.40 22.44 -20.01
N ALA A 234 17.51 21.12 -19.80
CA ALA A 234 17.31 20.48 -18.50
C ALA A 234 18.30 20.99 -17.45
N THR A 235 19.58 21.13 -17.79
CA THR A 235 20.63 21.65 -16.90
C THR A 235 20.36 23.11 -16.53
N GLN A 236 19.92 23.95 -17.47
CA GLN A 236 19.56 25.35 -17.20
C GLN A 236 18.37 25.45 -16.22
N LEU A 237 17.35 24.61 -16.40
CA LEU A 237 16.23 24.56 -15.47
C LEU A 237 16.68 24.08 -14.07
N ALA A 238 17.47 23.03 -14.02
CA ALA A 238 18.00 22.48 -12.76
C ALA A 238 18.80 23.55 -11.98
N GLU A 239 19.65 24.34 -12.64
CA GLU A 239 20.42 25.40 -11.99
C GLU A 239 19.53 26.53 -11.47
N ARG A 240 18.48 26.92 -12.22
CA ARG A 240 17.49 27.89 -11.72
C ARG A 240 16.78 27.39 -10.47
N LEU A 241 16.40 26.10 -10.45
CA LEU A 241 15.74 25.48 -9.29
C LEU A 241 16.68 25.43 -8.09
N ARG A 242 17.91 24.92 -8.28
CA ARG A 242 18.92 24.82 -7.23
C ARG A 242 19.22 26.19 -6.60
N THR A 243 19.52 27.19 -7.42
CA THR A 243 19.82 28.54 -6.95
C THR A 243 18.62 29.23 -6.33
N GLY A 244 17.42 29.06 -6.91
CA GLY A 244 16.17 29.59 -6.37
C GLY A 244 15.87 29.04 -4.97
N ILE A 245 16.02 27.75 -4.76
CA ILE A 245 15.79 27.11 -3.45
C ILE A 245 16.87 27.55 -2.44
N ALA A 246 18.14 27.55 -2.83
CA ALA A 246 19.25 27.95 -1.94
C ALA A 246 19.19 29.43 -1.50
N SER A 247 18.66 30.32 -2.36
CA SER A 247 18.59 31.76 -2.08
C SER A 247 17.44 32.16 -1.17
N GLN A 248 16.36 31.39 -1.15
CA GLN A 248 15.15 31.72 -0.40
C GLN A 248 15.15 31.10 1.00
N ALA A 249 14.61 31.82 1.94
CA ALA A 249 14.46 31.37 3.31
C ALA A 249 13.02 30.89 3.56
N VAL A 250 12.88 29.78 4.27
CA VAL A 250 11.60 29.20 4.66
C VAL A 250 11.19 29.73 6.02
N SER A 251 10.04 30.38 6.08
CA SER A 251 9.45 30.80 7.37
C SER A 251 8.79 29.59 8.04
N VAL A 252 9.25 29.25 9.24
CA VAL A 252 8.69 28.16 10.03
C VAL A 252 7.92 28.73 11.20
N ALA A 253 6.67 28.33 11.37
CA ALA A 253 5.84 28.78 12.50
C ALA A 253 6.51 28.41 13.83
N GLY A 254 6.63 29.40 14.73
CA GLY A 254 7.27 29.21 16.05
C GLY A 254 8.79 29.31 16.06
N SER A 255 9.45 29.52 14.91
CA SER A 255 10.90 29.78 14.84
C SER A 255 11.19 31.27 14.66
N SER A 256 12.09 31.83 15.48
CA SER A 256 12.56 33.21 15.35
C SER A 256 13.51 33.43 14.17
N HIS A 257 14.03 32.38 13.60
CA HIS A 257 14.99 32.44 12.49
C HIS A 257 14.47 31.67 11.27
N PRO A 258 14.55 32.28 10.07
CA PRO A 258 14.18 31.61 8.83
C PRO A 258 15.18 30.49 8.51
N LEU A 259 14.65 29.35 8.08
CA LEU A 259 15.41 28.17 7.73
C LEU A 259 15.87 28.25 6.26
N ARG A 260 17.08 27.81 5.97
CA ARG A 260 17.55 27.67 4.59
C ARG A 260 17.80 26.19 4.28
N CYS A 261 17.37 25.77 3.09
CA CYS A 261 17.64 24.44 2.57
C CYS A 261 18.33 24.51 1.20
N THR A 262 18.99 23.45 0.82
CA THR A 262 19.55 23.26 -0.50
C THR A 262 19.02 21.96 -1.10
N VAL A 263 19.22 21.77 -2.37
CA VAL A 263 18.85 20.55 -3.09
C VAL A 263 20.00 20.07 -3.95
N THR A 264 20.12 18.78 -4.05
CA THR A 264 20.99 18.12 -5.03
C THR A 264 20.12 17.56 -6.14
N ILE A 265 20.55 17.69 -7.40
CA ILE A 265 19.77 17.32 -8.58
C ILE A 265 20.58 16.41 -9.49
N GLY A 266 20.03 15.24 -9.80
CA GLY A 266 20.53 14.35 -10.85
C GLY A 266 19.71 14.50 -12.11
N ILE A 267 20.35 14.56 -13.27
CA ILE A 267 19.72 14.73 -14.59
C ILE A 267 19.96 13.49 -15.43
N SER A 268 18.89 12.92 -15.99
CA SER A 268 18.98 11.82 -16.94
C SER A 268 19.50 12.25 -18.31
N PRO A 269 20.04 11.35 -19.12
CA PRO A 269 20.12 11.56 -20.57
C PRO A 269 18.73 11.76 -21.17
N PRO A 270 18.61 12.35 -22.36
CA PRO A 270 17.34 12.44 -23.07
C PRO A 270 16.80 11.04 -23.39
N PHE A 271 15.50 10.86 -23.22
CA PHE A 271 14.78 9.64 -23.57
C PHE A 271 13.53 9.95 -24.39
N HIS A 272 12.93 8.93 -25.04
CA HIS A 272 11.91 9.13 -26.07
C HIS A 272 10.63 8.33 -25.88
N GLY A 273 10.49 7.56 -24.80
CA GLY A 273 9.32 6.70 -24.56
C GLY A 273 9.11 6.33 -23.11
N THR A 274 7.93 5.80 -22.81
CA THR A 274 7.60 5.31 -21.46
C THR A 274 8.48 4.14 -21.02
N HIS A 275 8.93 3.32 -21.98
CA HIS A 275 9.83 2.18 -21.69
C HIS A 275 11.20 2.62 -21.20
N ASP A 276 11.65 3.81 -21.59
CA ASP A 276 12.96 4.35 -21.21
C ASP A 276 12.91 5.10 -19.88
N MET A 277 11.71 5.34 -19.34
CA MET A 277 11.51 6.16 -18.14
C MET A 277 12.15 5.55 -16.88
N GLU A 278 12.05 4.23 -16.71
CA GLU A 278 12.67 3.56 -15.56
C GLU A 278 14.19 3.64 -15.62
N GLU A 279 14.75 3.48 -16.81
CA GLU A 279 16.18 3.64 -17.02
C GLU A 279 16.64 5.08 -16.84
N ALA A 280 15.88 6.07 -17.33
CA ALA A 280 16.14 7.48 -17.11
C ALA A 280 16.11 7.83 -15.61
N LEU A 281 15.16 7.29 -14.85
CA LEU A 281 15.09 7.47 -13.41
C LEU A 281 16.31 6.88 -12.72
N ARG A 282 16.71 5.65 -13.06
CA ARG A 282 17.90 5.00 -12.49
C ARG A 282 19.18 5.78 -12.79
N GLN A 283 19.32 6.32 -14.00
CA GLN A 283 20.47 7.11 -14.38
C GLN A 283 20.51 8.46 -13.64
N ALA A 284 19.36 9.12 -13.49
CA ALA A 284 19.24 10.35 -12.70
C ALA A 284 19.54 10.10 -11.21
N ASP A 285 19.11 8.96 -10.65
CA ASP A 285 19.41 8.56 -9.28
C ASP A 285 20.93 8.34 -9.06
N THR A 286 21.59 7.65 -10.00
CA THR A 286 23.05 7.49 -9.98
C THR A 286 23.77 8.85 -10.02
N ALA A 287 23.29 9.80 -10.82
CA ALA A 287 23.83 11.16 -10.87
C ALA A 287 23.56 11.92 -9.56
N LEU A 288 22.36 11.82 -9.01
CA LEU A 288 21.98 12.40 -7.72
C LEU A 288 22.86 11.89 -6.59
N TYR A 289 23.12 10.57 -6.54
CA TYR A 289 24.02 9.97 -5.55
C TYR A 289 25.44 10.54 -5.65
N ARG A 290 26.00 10.68 -6.87
CA ARG A 290 27.30 11.33 -7.08
C ARG A 290 27.30 12.77 -6.57
N GLY A 291 26.25 13.54 -6.84
CA GLY A 291 26.09 14.89 -6.34
C GLY A 291 26.08 14.98 -4.81
N LYS A 292 25.35 14.08 -4.16
CA LYS A 292 25.34 13.97 -2.69
C LYS A 292 26.73 13.63 -2.13
N ALA A 293 27.45 12.70 -2.75
CA ALA A 293 28.82 12.32 -2.36
C ALA A 293 29.83 13.44 -2.58
N ALA A 294 29.65 14.24 -3.62
CA ALA A 294 30.55 15.36 -3.98
C ALA A 294 30.32 16.66 -3.20
N GLY A 295 29.48 16.65 -2.16
CA GLY A 295 29.28 17.79 -1.25
C GLY A 295 27.92 18.46 -1.32
N ARG A 296 26.96 17.89 -2.02
CA ARG A 296 25.56 18.38 -2.13
C ARG A 296 25.43 19.75 -2.78
N ASN A 297 24.22 20.34 -2.76
CA ASN A 297 23.89 21.64 -3.36
C ASN A 297 24.45 21.81 -4.76
N ARG A 298 24.22 20.84 -5.64
CA ARG A 298 24.78 20.78 -6.99
C ARG A 298 23.90 20.03 -7.95
N ILE A 299 24.28 20.10 -9.21
CA ILE A 299 23.70 19.37 -10.31
C ILE A 299 24.74 18.36 -10.81
N GLU A 300 24.30 17.15 -11.09
CA GLU A 300 25.08 16.14 -11.77
C GLU A 300 24.30 15.58 -12.94
N THR A 301 24.93 15.42 -14.08
CA THR A 301 24.34 14.79 -15.27
C THR A 301 24.80 13.36 -15.39
N ALA A 302 23.87 12.45 -15.70
CA ALA A 302 24.26 11.10 -16.01
C ALA A 302 25.06 11.07 -17.34
N SER A 303 26.20 10.38 -17.34
CA SER A 303 26.97 10.17 -18.57
C SER A 303 26.26 9.13 -19.44
N SER A 304 26.19 9.37 -20.75
CA SER A 304 25.63 8.46 -21.74
C SER A 304 26.49 7.22 -22.05
N SER A 305 27.35 6.77 -21.14
CA SER A 305 28.22 5.59 -21.33
C SER A 305 27.58 4.33 -20.75
N PRO A 306 27.50 3.23 -21.52
CA PRO A 306 27.11 1.94 -20.98
C PRO A 306 28.29 1.32 -20.24
N GLY A 307 28.18 1.12 -18.92
CA GLY A 307 29.15 0.32 -18.19
C GLY A 307 29.50 0.82 -16.79
N ILE A 308 28.63 0.54 -15.83
CA ILE A 308 29.04 0.40 -14.42
C ILE A 308 28.54 -0.96 -13.96
N SER A 309 29.43 -1.74 -13.34
CA SER A 309 29.27 -3.14 -13.00
C SER A 309 28.06 -3.40 -12.08
N ASP A 310 27.45 -4.57 -12.26
CA ASP A 310 26.30 -5.14 -11.55
C ASP A 310 26.43 -5.17 -10.00
N GLN A 311 27.57 -4.81 -9.45
CA GLN A 311 27.82 -4.83 -8.00
C GLN A 311 27.29 -3.58 -7.27
N ASP A 312 27.24 -2.42 -7.91
CA ASP A 312 26.76 -1.18 -7.29
C ASP A 312 25.22 -1.03 -7.38
N ALA A 313 24.59 -1.76 -8.32
CA ALA A 313 23.13 -1.77 -8.49
C ALA A 313 22.36 -2.51 -7.37
N ARG A 314 23.01 -3.41 -6.63
CA ARG A 314 22.35 -4.20 -5.57
C ARG A 314 22.11 -3.42 -4.28
N VAL A 315 22.76 -2.29 -4.06
CA VAL A 315 22.56 -1.48 -2.86
C VAL A 315 21.34 -0.56 -3.00
N ALA A 316 21.01 -0.14 -4.23
CA ALA A 316 19.86 0.74 -4.50
C ALA A 316 18.49 -0.01 -4.47
N MET A 317 18.49 -1.35 -4.62
CA MET A 317 17.26 -2.15 -4.69
C MET A 317 16.62 -2.48 -3.34
N VAL A 318 17.19 -2.05 -2.22
CA VAL A 318 16.67 -2.33 -0.86
C VAL A 318 15.65 -1.27 -0.40
N TYR A 319 15.50 -0.16 -1.13
CA TYR A 319 14.62 0.96 -0.75
C TYR A 319 13.55 1.32 -1.80
N LEU A 320 13.21 0.37 -2.70
CA LEU A 320 12.09 0.53 -3.64
C LEU A 320 10.86 -0.27 -3.21
#